data_02cefb7ab8994d84afe320161614a950
#
_entry.id   02cefb7ab8994d84afe320161614a950
#
_cell.length_a   1.000
_cell.length_b   1.000
_cell.length_c   1.000
_cell.angle_alpha   90.00
_cell.angle_beta   90.00
_cell.angle_gamma   90.00
#
_symmetry.space_group_name_H-M   'P 1'
#
loop_
_entity.id
_entity.type
_entity.pdbx_description
1 polymer ?
#
loop_
_entity_poly.entity_id
_entity_poly.type
_entity_poly.pdbx_seq_one_letter_code
_entity_poly.pdbx_strand_id
1 'polypeptide(L)'
;MKKINXILALFXXSLXVMSQPTLAGKKILVVYGGWEVHNPEFFAKKIVSWLEERKANVTLSKTTSSYTDENLMASLDLVIQHITMSKIDSIESEGLRKAIASGVGLAGCHGGLGDSFRNDTEYQYMIGGQFVNHPGGQVKYKVNISDKTDPITQGIDDFELITEQYYMHIDPMIRVLATTKFNGDHDEWIDGVQMPVVWKKPYGKGRVFYSSLGHSKDIFEIPEAWDLITXGIVWAVK
;
A
#
# COMPACT_ATOMS: atom_id res chain seq x y z
N MET A 1 36.79 47.36 -33.78
CA MET A 1 36.65 46.35 -32.67
C MET A 1 35.23 46.43 -32.12
N LYS A 2 34.38 45.45 -32.48
CA LYS A 2 32.98 45.39 -32.01
C LYS A 2 32.94 44.54 -30.74
N LYS A 3 32.46 45.13 -29.65
CA LYS A 3 32.25 44.42 -28.39
C LYS A 3 30.95 43.64 -28.49
N ILE A 4 31.02 42.34 -28.39
CA ILE A 4 29.85 41.46 -28.30
C ILE A 4 29.52 41.30 -26.83
N ASN A 5 28.36 41.79 -26.41
CA ASN A 5 27.85 41.63 -25.07
C ASN A 5 26.98 40.36 -25.01
N UNK A 6 27.14 39.19 -24.33
CA UNK A 6 26.54 38.30 -24.20
C UNK A 6 25.71 38.43 -23.24
N ILE A 7 24.79 38.43 -23.46
CA ILE A 7 23.71 38.36 -22.48
C ILE A 7 23.56 36.90 -22.03
N LEU A 8 23.99 36.65 -20.81
CA LEU A 8 23.81 35.34 -20.20
C LEU A 8 22.37 35.26 -19.67
N ALA A 9 21.53 34.48 -20.37
CA ALA A 9 20.15 34.22 -19.91
C ALA A 9 20.20 33.14 -18.86
N LEU A 10 19.96 33.50 -17.60
CA LEU A 10 19.77 32.52 -16.51
C LEU A 10 18.37 31.95 -16.58
N PHE A 11 18.29 30.68 -16.91
CA PHE A 11 17.01 29.92 -16.87
C PHE A 11 16.79 29.34 -15.47
N UNK A 12 15.97 29.50 -14.61
CA UNK A 12 15.74 29.13 -13.62
C UNK A 12 14.82 28.32 -13.62
N UNK A 13 14.80 27.52 -13.60
CA UNK A 13 14.14 26.83 -13.51
C UNK A 13 13.66 26.83 -12.44
N SER A 14 12.68 27.09 -12.23
CA SER A 14 11.87 26.91 -11.04
C SER A 14 11.54 25.41 -10.87
N LEU A 15 12.24 24.77 -9.96
CA LEU A 15 11.89 23.42 -9.55
C LEU A 15 10.57 23.48 -8.76
N UNK A 16 9.61 23.23 -9.20
CA UNK A 16 8.71 23.15 -8.72
C UNK A 16 8.78 22.35 -7.86
N VAL A 17 8.82 22.52 -6.76
CA VAL A 17 8.62 21.70 -5.62
C VAL A 17 7.16 21.26 -5.62
N MET A 18 6.93 20.09 -6.12
CA MET A 18 5.61 19.45 -6.01
C MET A 18 5.37 19.22 -4.52
N SER A 19 4.52 20.05 -3.93
CA SER A 19 4.12 19.87 -2.54
C SER A 19 3.51 18.47 -2.37
N GLN A 20 4.07 17.67 -1.46
CA GLN A 20 3.48 16.38 -1.12
C GLN A 20 2.04 16.61 -0.63
N PRO A 21 1.08 15.76 -1.05
CA PRO A 21 -0.30 15.90 -0.57
C PRO A 21 -0.32 15.90 0.96
N THR A 22 -0.98 16.88 1.53
CA THR A 22 -1.11 16.95 2.99
C THR A 22 -2.23 16.01 3.47
N LEU A 23 -2.02 15.39 4.61
CA LEU A 23 -3.03 14.58 5.28
C LEU A 23 -3.91 15.40 6.23
N ALA A 24 -3.55 16.68 6.44
CA ALA A 24 -4.28 17.55 7.36
C ALA A 24 -5.74 17.68 6.95
N GLY A 25 -6.63 17.35 7.89
CA GLY A 25 -8.08 17.43 7.68
C GLY A 25 -8.68 16.27 6.90
N LYS A 26 -7.86 15.38 6.33
CA LYS A 26 -8.35 14.21 5.58
C LYS A 26 -9.08 13.24 6.50
N LYS A 27 -10.21 12.72 6.03
CA LYS A 27 -11.04 11.77 6.79
C LYS A 27 -10.63 10.35 6.42
N ILE A 28 -10.06 9.63 7.37
CA ILE A 28 -9.46 8.32 7.15
C ILE A 28 -10.09 7.29 8.09
N LEU A 29 -10.59 6.19 7.52
CA LEU A 29 -11.08 5.05 8.29
C LEU A 29 -9.97 4.00 8.34
N VAL A 30 -9.59 3.59 9.54
CA VAL A 30 -8.65 2.48 9.76
C VAL A 30 -9.45 1.29 10.28
N VAL A 31 -9.47 0.19 9.52
CA VAL A 31 -10.18 -1.04 9.89
C VAL A 31 -9.16 -2.15 10.11
N TYR A 32 -9.24 -2.81 11.27
CA TYR A 32 -8.25 -3.84 11.59
C TYR A 32 -8.89 -5.04 12.29
N GLY A 33 -8.21 -6.19 12.21
CA GLY A 33 -8.67 -7.42 12.82
C GLY A 33 -8.17 -8.66 12.09
N GLY A 34 -8.92 -9.74 12.21
CA GLY A 34 -8.56 -11.02 11.61
C GLY A 34 -7.51 -11.74 12.43
N TRP A 35 -6.55 -12.37 11.76
CA TRP A 35 -5.57 -13.26 12.40
C TRP A 35 -4.60 -12.49 13.29
N GLU A 36 -4.65 -12.77 14.60
CA GLU A 36 -3.91 -12.04 15.63
C GLU A 36 -2.37 -12.13 15.49
N VAL A 37 -1.87 -13.19 14.85
CA VAL A 37 -0.41 -13.38 14.66
C VAL A 37 0.19 -12.21 13.84
N HIS A 38 -0.58 -11.60 12.95
CA HIS A 38 -0.15 -10.43 12.18
C HIS A 38 -0.23 -9.11 12.97
N ASN A 39 -0.51 -9.17 14.28
CA ASN A 39 -0.50 -8.01 15.17
C ASN A 39 -1.38 -6.85 14.66
N PRO A 40 -2.65 -7.10 14.28
CA PRO A 40 -3.47 -6.05 13.66
C PRO A 40 -3.65 -4.82 14.55
N GLU A 41 -3.76 -5.00 15.86
CA GLU A 41 -3.93 -3.88 16.78
C GLU A 41 -2.65 -3.03 16.85
N PHE A 42 -1.47 -3.66 16.81
CA PHE A 42 -0.20 -2.92 16.79
C PHE A 42 -0.11 -2.05 15.53
N PHE A 43 -0.38 -2.62 14.35
CA PHE A 43 -0.37 -1.87 13.10
C PHE A 43 -1.35 -0.71 13.18
N ALA A 44 -2.59 -0.97 13.63
CA ALA A 44 -3.62 0.05 13.72
C ALA A 44 -3.18 1.22 14.61
N LYS A 45 -2.64 0.93 15.79
CA LYS A 45 -2.17 1.97 16.72
C LYS A 45 -1.01 2.77 16.12
N LYS A 46 -0.06 2.09 15.48
CA LYS A 46 1.10 2.75 14.87
C LYS A 46 0.66 3.68 13.74
N ILE A 47 -0.23 3.20 12.85
CA ILE A 47 -0.67 4.01 11.71
C ILE A 47 -1.59 5.16 12.17
N VAL A 48 -2.44 4.94 13.18
CA VAL A 48 -3.28 6.01 13.73
C VAL A 48 -2.41 7.13 14.29
N SER A 49 -1.41 6.77 15.12
CA SER A 49 -0.48 7.77 15.67
C SER A 49 0.20 8.57 14.55
N TRP A 50 0.69 7.89 13.51
CA TRP A 50 1.36 8.52 12.37
C TRP A 50 0.42 9.48 11.62
N LEU A 51 -0.86 9.10 11.47
CA LEU A 51 -1.87 9.93 10.80
C LEU A 51 -2.24 11.15 11.64
N GLU A 52 -2.42 10.97 12.95
CA GLU A 52 -2.81 12.05 13.87
C GLU A 52 -1.70 13.10 13.99
N GLU A 53 -0.43 12.68 14.01
CA GLU A 53 0.71 13.59 13.95
C GLU A 53 0.65 14.50 12.71
N ARG A 54 0.00 14.02 11.63
CA ARG A 54 -0.17 14.76 10.37
C ARG A 54 -1.53 15.44 10.28
N LYS A 55 -2.25 15.49 11.40
CA LYS A 55 -3.53 16.23 11.55
C LYS A 55 -4.66 15.64 10.69
N ALA A 56 -4.60 14.35 10.41
CA ALA A 56 -5.71 13.64 9.77
C ALA A 56 -6.84 13.42 10.80
N ASN A 57 -8.08 13.33 10.31
CA ASN A 57 -9.26 12.96 11.10
C ASN A 57 -9.47 11.46 10.97
N VAL A 58 -9.13 10.70 12.02
CA VAL A 58 -9.10 9.24 11.96
C VAL A 58 -10.30 8.64 12.69
N THR A 59 -11.00 7.73 12.02
CA THR A 59 -12.00 6.84 12.62
C THR A 59 -11.38 5.44 12.67
N LEU A 60 -11.42 4.79 13.83
CA LEU A 60 -10.85 3.46 14.04
C LEU A 60 -11.98 2.46 14.24
N SER A 61 -11.91 1.32 13.52
CA SER A 61 -12.94 0.27 13.59
C SER A 61 -12.31 -1.11 13.70
N LYS A 62 -12.90 -1.99 14.51
CA LYS A 62 -12.48 -3.39 14.64
C LYS A 62 -13.34 -4.33 13.78
N THR A 63 -14.19 -3.79 12.92
CA THR A 63 -15.14 -4.62 12.17
C THR A 63 -15.37 -4.06 10.76
N THR A 64 -15.55 -4.98 9.81
CA THR A 64 -15.94 -4.67 8.43
C THR A 64 -17.36 -4.09 8.34
N SER A 65 -18.17 -4.23 9.39
CA SER A 65 -19.53 -3.65 9.39
C SER A 65 -19.53 -2.13 9.19
N SER A 66 -18.40 -1.45 9.48
CA SER A 66 -18.23 -0.03 9.16
C SER A 66 -18.44 0.27 7.67
N TYR A 67 -18.17 -0.70 6.79
CA TYR A 67 -18.32 -0.54 5.34
C TYR A 67 -19.79 -0.41 4.90
N THR A 68 -20.74 -0.80 5.78
CA THR A 68 -22.18 -0.67 5.47
C THR A 68 -22.75 0.70 5.84
N ASP A 69 -21.98 1.54 6.52
CA ASP A 69 -22.42 2.91 6.86
C ASP A 69 -22.17 3.82 5.64
N GLU A 70 -23.21 3.99 4.83
CA GLU A 70 -23.12 4.76 3.58
C GLU A 70 -22.67 6.22 3.81
N ASN A 71 -23.12 6.83 4.92
CA ASN A 71 -22.77 8.23 5.22
C ASN A 71 -21.29 8.33 5.58
N LEU A 72 -20.81 7.41 6.43
CA LEU A 72 -19.40 7.36 6.77
C LEU A 72 -18.58 7.16 5.49
N MET A 73 -18.86 6.08 4.74
CA MET A 73 -18.07 5.70 3.57
C MET A 73 -18.02 6.80 2.51
N ALA A 74 -19.15 7.50 2.29
CA ALA A 74 -19.21 8.61 1.32
C ALA A 74 -18.39 9.83 1.76
N SER A 75 -18.15 9.97 3.06
CA SER A 75 -17.43 11.12 3.62
C SER A 75 -15.90 10.95 3.60
N LEU A 76 -15.41 9.74 3.37
CA LEU A 76 -13.98 9.41 3.52
C LEU A 76 -13.12 9.89 2.36
N ASP A 77 -11.86 10.15 2.67
CA ASP A 77 -10.79 10.35 1.68
C ASP A 77 -9.98 9.06 1.49
N LEU A 78 -9.96 8.16 2.51
CA LEU A 78 -9.14 6.95 2.46
C LEU A 78 -9.67 5.90 3.45
N VAL A 79 -9.59 4.63 3.04
CA VAL A 79 -9.69 3.47 3.93
C VAL A 79 -8.30 2.85 4.03
N ILE A 80 -7.84 2.60 5.25
CA ILE A 80 -6.65 1.76 5.51
C ILE A 80 -7.16 0.48 6.15
N GLN A 81 -6.88 -0.67 5.54
CA GLN A 81 -7.35 -1.95 6.04
C GLN A 81 -6.19 -2.84 6.44
N HIS A 82 -6.31 -3.48 7.61
CA HIS A 82 -5.36 -4.49 8.08
C HIS A 82 -6.13 -5.65 8.73
N ILE A 83 -6.75 -6.49 7.88
CA ILE A 83 -7.56 -7.63 8.29
C ILE A 83 -7.07 -8.88 7.55
N THR A 84 -6.47 -9.84 8.26
CA THR A 84 -5.93 -11.06 7.64
C THR A 84 -6.84 -12.25 7.87
N MET A 85 -7.03 -13.06 6.82
CA MET A 85 -7.72 -14.38 6.86
C MET A 85 -9.06 -14.30 7.60
N SER A 86 -9.91 -13.41 7.14
CA SER A 86 -11.22 -13.19 7.71
C SER A 86 -12.33 -13.44 6.67
N LYS A 87 -13.53 -13.11 7.04
CA LYS A 87 -14.69 -13.18 6.16
C LYS A 87 -15.32 -11.80 6.06
N ILE A 88 -15.93 -11.54 4.93
CA ILE A 88 -16.70 -10.33 4.68
C ILE A 88 -18.01 -10.76 4.04
N ASP A 89 -19.10 -10.14 4.42
CA ASP A 89 -20.36 -10.46 3.76
C ASP A 89 -20.55 -9.60 2.51
N SER A 90 -21.54 -9.94 1.69
CA SER A 90 -21.74 -9.28 0.39
C SER A 90 -22.08 -7.81 0.53
N ILE A 91 -22.79 -7.42 1.58
CA ILE A 91 -23.18 -6.01 1.78
C ILE A 91 -21.95 -5.18 2.20
N GLU A 92 -21.15 -5.73 3.10
CA GLU A 92 -19.89 -5.10 3.54
C GLU A 92 -18.93 -4.95 2.36
N SER A 93 -18.74 -6.02 1.57
CA SER A 93 -17.88 -6.02 0.40
C SER A 93 -18.35 -4.98 -0.64
N GLU A 94 -19.65 -4.95 -0.90
CA GLU A 94 -20.24 -3.99 -1.84
C GLU A 94 -20.03 -2.55 -1.34
N GLY A 95 -20.26 -2.31 -0.03
CA GLY A 95 -20.07 -0.99 0.56
C GLY A 95 -18.65 -0.47 0.38
N LEU A 96 -17.66 -1.32 0.66
CA LEU A 96 -16.25 -0.97 0.46
C LEU A 96 -15.99 -0.68 -1.02
N ARG A 97 -16.34 -1.62 -1.92
CA ARG A 97 -16.06 -1.49 -3.36
C ARG A 97 -16.72 -0.25 -3.97
N LYS A 98 -17.95 0.05 -3.57
CA LYS A 98 -18.70 1.24 -4.01
C LYS A 98 -17.96 2.53 -3.63
N ALA A 99 -17.51 2.60 -2.37
CA ALA A 99 -16.79 3.77 -1.87
C ALA A 99 -15.49 3.99 -2.67
N ILE A 100 -14.71 2.91 -2.85
CA ILE A 100 -13.44 3.02 -3.60
C ILE A 100 -13.74 3.42 -5.06
N ALA A 101 -14.70 2.75 -5.71
CA ALA A 101 -15.04 3.07 -7.10
C ALA A 101 -15.49 4.52 -7.27
N SER A 102 -16.08 5.14 -6.24
CA SER A 102 -16.54 6.52 -6.30
C SER A 102 -15.42 7.54 -6.01
N GLY A 103 -14.24 7.09 -5.58
CA GLY A 103 -13.08 7.96 -5.44
C GLY A 103 -12.37 7.92 -4.08
N VAL A 104 -12.90 7.22 -3.10
CA VAL A 104 -12.20 7.00 -1.82
C VAL A 104 -10.96 6.15 -2.10
N GLY A 105 -9.83 6.46 -1.45
CA GLY A 105 -8.63 5.66 -1.60
C GLY A 105 -8.67 4.39 -0.76
N LEU A 106 -7.84 3.41 -1.11
CA LEU A 106 -7.66 2.19 -0.30
C LEU A 106 -6.17 1.90 -0.18
N ALA A 107 -5.71 1.64 1.03
CA ALA A 107 -4.31 1.29 1.27
C ALA A 107 -4.20 0.19 2.33
N GLY A 108 -3.18 -0.63 2.18
CA GLY A 108 -2.90 -1.65 3.19
C GLY A 108 -1.65 -2.44 2.87
N CYS A 109 -1.32 -3.38 3.76
CA CYS A 109 -0.08 -4.13 3.61
C CYS A 109 -0.24 -5.58 4.06
N HIS A 110 0.67 -6.40 3.55
CA HIS A 110 0.85 -7.80 3.93
C HIS A 110 -0.48 -8.57 3.84
N GLY A 111 -0.70 -9.52 4.73
CA GLY A 111 -1.97 -10.25 4.81
C GLY A 111 -3.15 -9.36 5.14
N GLY A 112 -2.89 -8.19 5.76
CA GLY A 112 -3.93 -7.25 6.17
C GLY A 112 -4.74 -6.64 5.02
N LEU A 113 -4.19 -6.67 3.79
CA LEU A 113 -4.95 -6.34 2.60
C LEU A 113 -4.89 -7.47 1.57
N GLY A 114 -3.72 -8.09 1.38
CA GLY A 114 -3.50 -9.10 0.34
C GLY A 114 -4.04 -10.49 0.67
N ASP A 115 -4.47 -10.74 1.90
CA ASP A 115 -4.99 -12.04 2.33
C ASP A 115 -6.22 -11.89 3.23
N SER A 116 -7.01 -10.86 3.00
CA SER A 116 -8.13 -10.55 3.88
C SER A 116 -9.32 -11.49 3.68
N PHE A 117 -9.77 -11.64 2.44
CA PHE A 117 -11.04 -12.32 2.14
C PHE A 117 -10.86 -13.28 0.96
N ARG A 118 -10.37 -14.48 1.27
CA ARG A 118 -9.98 -15.48 0.24
C ARG A 118 -11.12 -15.92 -0.68
N ASN A 119 -12.36 -15.80 -0.21
CA ASN A 119 -13.53 -16.24 -0.97
C ASN A 119 -14.21 -15.12 -1.76
N ASP A 120 -13.66 -13.90 -1.71
CA ASP A 120 -14.27 -12.74 -2.38
C ASP A 120 -13.41 -12.30 -3.58
N THR A 121 -13.73 -12.83 -4.76
CA THR A 121 -13.00 -12.50 -5.98
C THR A 121 -13.20 -11.04 -6.42
N GLU A 122 -14.33 -10.44 -6.07
CA GLU A 122 -14.56 -9.01 -6.35
C GLU A 122 -13.63 -8.12 -5.54
N TYR A 123 -13.39 -8.50 -4.27
CA TYR A 123 -12.41 -7.83 -3.43
C TYR A 123 -11.00 -7.98 -4.01
N GLN A 124 -10.63 -9.21 -4.41
CA GLN A 124 -9.30 -9.47 -5.00
C GLN A 124 -9.09 -8.67 -6.29
N TYR A 125 -10.14 -8.56 -7.10
CA TYR A 125 -10.12 -7.75 -8.33
C TYR A 125 -9.88 -6.27 -8.00
N MET A 126 -10.49 -5.77 -6.91
CA MET A 126 -10.30 -4.39 -6.48
C MET A 126 -8.86 -4.13 -6.03
N ILE A 127 -8.29 -5.01 -5.21
CA ILE A 127 -6.95 -4.77 -4.64
C ILE A 127 -5.81 -5.14 -5.58
N GLY A 128 -6.07 -5.99 -6.58
CA GLY A 128 -5.06 -6.34 -7.58
C GLY A 128 -4.25 -7.58 -7.28
N GLY A 129 -4.68 -8.41 -6.34
CA GLY A 129 -3.97 -9.66 -6.07
C GLY A 129 -4.52 -10.43 -4.89
N GLN A 130 -3.95 -11.62 -4.69
CA GLN A 130 -4.31 -12.51 -3.57
C GLN A 130 -3.06 -13.29 -3.15
N PHE A 131 -2.79 -13.30 -1.86
CA PHE A 131 -1.73 -14.14 -1.27
C PHE A 131 -1.98 -15.61 -1.56
N VAL A 132 -0.92 -16.33 -1.89
CA VAL A 132 -0.98 -17.78 -2.20
C VAL A 132 -0.07 -18.57 -1.25
N ASN A 133 1.18 -18.13 -1.11
CA ASN A 133 2.17 -18.90 -0.34
C ASN A 133 3.34 -18.00 0.06
N HIS A 134 4.17 -18.48 1.01
CA HIS A 134 5.46 -17.87 1.37
C HIS A 134 6.48 -19.01 1.58
N PRO A 135 7.00 -19.58 0.47
CA PRO A 135 7.91 -20.73 0.57
C PRO A 135 9.09 -20.44 1.50
N GLY A 136 9.34 -21.35 2.44
CA GLY A 136 10.40 -21.19 3.42
C GLY A 136 10.03 -20.41 4.68
N GLY A 137 8.81 -19.85 4.73
CA GLY A 137 8.38 -19.03 5.88
C GLY A 137 9.09 -17.68 5.87
N GLN A 138 9.77 -17.33 6.97
CA GLN A 138 10.55 -16.10 7.03
C GLN A 138 11.96 -16.35 6.49
N VAL A 139 12.26 -15.76 5.35
CA VAL A 139 13.52 -15.95 4.63
C VAL A 139 14.19 -14.59 4.37
N LYS A 140 15.50 -14.62 4.16
CA LYS A 140 16.23 -13.41 3.75
C LYS A 140 16.04 -13.20 2.24
N TYR A 141 15.60 -12.00 1.85
CA TYR A 141 15.49 -11.67 0.42
C TYR A 141 15.69 -10.18 0.20
N LYS A 142 15.86 -9.84 -1.07
CA LYS A 142 16.06 -8.45 -1.52
C LYS A 142 14.76 -7.92 -2.11
N VAL A 143 14.42 -6.68 -1.76
CA VAL A 143 13.39 -5.89 -2.41
C VAL A 143 14.09 -4.96 -3.40
N ASN A 144 13.70 -5.02 -4.66
CA ASN A 144 14.29 -4.21 -5.74
C ASN A 144 13.27 -3.15 -6.14
N ILE A 145 13.67 -1.89 -6.09
CA ILE A 145 12.80 -0.78 -6.50
C ILE A 145 12.79 -0.72 -8.03
N SER A 146 11.64 -1.01 -8.62
CA SER A 146 11.47 -1.13 -10.07
C SER A 146 11.26 0.22 -10.77
N ASP A 147 10.69 1.20 -10.07
CA ASP A 147 10.44 2.54 -10.61
C ASP A 147 10.87 3.57 -9.57
N LYS A 148 12.05 4.13 -9.74
CA LYS A 148 12.63 5.12 -8.81
C LYS A 148 12.10 6.54 -9.04
N THR A 149 11.24 6.73 -10.05
CA THR A 149 10.67 8.06 -10.35
C THR A 149 9.26 8.25 -9.78
N ASP A 150 8.63 7.17 -9.33
CA ASP A 150 7.29 7.23 -8.77
C ASP A 150 7.32 7.94 -7.40
N PRO A 151 6.34 8.79 -7.07
CA PRO A 151 6.33 9.47 -5.77
C PRO A 151 6.37 8.55 -4.56
N ILE A 152 5.92 7.28 -4.70
CA ILE A 152 5.92 6.32 -3.60
C ILE A 152 7.32 5.78 -3.33
N THR A 153 8.14 5.67 -4.37
CA THR A 153 9.44 4.98 -4.29
C THR A 153 10.63 5.93 -4.44
N GLN A 154 10.36 7.19 -4.79
CA GLN A 154 11.43 8.17 -5.01
C GLN A 154 12.29 8.33 -3.75
N GLY A 155 13.60 8.16 -3.90
CA GLY A 155 14.54 8.27 -2.80
C GLY A 155 14.72 6.99 -1.98
N ILE A 156 14.00 5.92 -2.31
CA ILE A 156 14.17 4.63 -1.65
C ILE A 156 15.08 3.75 -2.51
N ASP A 157 16.10 3.19 -1.91
CA ASP A 157 17.01 2.26 -2.59
C ASP A 157 16.58 0.81 -2.35
N ASP A 158 17.14 -0.09 -3.15
CA ASP A 158 16.97 -1.54 -2.93
C ASP A 158 17.47 -1.90 -1.51
N PHE A 159 16.78 -2.82 -0.85
CA PHE A 159 17.14 -3.22 0.51
C PHE A 159 16.89 -4.71 0.74
N GLU A 160 17.53 -5.25 1.77
CA GLU A 160 17.36 -6.64 2.19
C GLU A 160 16.67 -6.70 3.55
N LEU A 161 15.89 -7.75 3.76
CA LEU A 161 15.23 -7.98 5.04
C LEU A 161 14.99 -9.48 5.22
N ILE A 162 14.60 -9.87 6.43
CA ILE A 162 14.19 -11.24 6.76
C ILE A 162 12.72 -11.19 7.14
N THR A 163 11.85 -11.77 6.32
CA THR A 163 10.41 -11.83 6.57
C THR A 163 9.77 -12.85 5.61
N GLU A 164 8.46 -12.96 5.62
CA GLU A 164 7.74 -13.78 4.64
C GLU A 164 7.86 -13.18 3.25
N GLN A 165 8.40 -13.95 2.30
CA GLN A 165 8.47 -13.58 0.89
C GLN A 165 7.20 -14.07 0.21
N TYR A 166 6.24 -13.18 0.00
CA TYR A 166 4.92 -13.55 -0.51
C TYR A 166 4.97 -13.93 -2.00
N TYR A 167 4.39 -15.07 -2.30
CA TYR A 167 4.01 -15.45 -3.67
C TYR A 167 2.53 -15.09 -3.81
N MET A 168 2.19 -14.27 -4.81
CA MET A 168 0.85 -13.70 -5.00
C MET A 168 0.29 -14.08 -6.38
N HIS A 169 -1.01 -14.31 -6.47
CA HIS A 169 -1.70 -14.17 -7.75
C HIS A 169 -1.98 -12.69 -7.95
N ILE A 170 -1.70 -12.17 -9.14
CA ILE A 170 -1.73 -10.73 -9.40
C ILE A 170 -2.57 -10.38 -10.63
N ASP A 171 -3.20 -9.23 -10.57
CA ASP A 171 -3.96 -8.62 -11.67
C ASP A 171 -2.97 -7.98 -12.66
N PRO A 172 -3.08 -8.24 -13.98
CA PRO A 172 -2.20 -7.59 -14.96
C PRO A 172 -2.34 -6.07 -15.01
N MET A 173 -3.37 -5.49 -14.41
CA MET A 173 -3.59 -4.03 -14.39
C MET A 173 -2.74 -3.31 -13.33
N ILE A 174 -2.07 -4.03 -12.43
CA ILE A 174 -1.25 -3.38 -11.39
C ILE A 174 -0.04 -2.67 -11.99
N ARG A 175 0.29 -1.51 -11.43
CA ARG A 175 1.57 -0.84 -11.71
C ARG A 175 2.55 -1.24 -10.61
N VAL A 176 3.52 -2.06 -10.97
CA VAL A 176 4.51 -2.60 -10.03
C VAL A 176 5.56 -1.53 -9.72
N LEU A 177 5.82 -1.32 -8.44
CA LEU A 177 6.80 -0.32 -7.96
C LEU A 177 8.03 -0.96 -7.33
N ALA A 178 7.88 -2.18 -6.80
CA ALA A 178 9.01 -2.94 -6.24
C ALA A 178 8.75 -4.43 -6.43
N THR A 179 9.83 -5.19 -6.59
CA THR A 179 9.78 -6.64 -6.83
C THR A 179 10.77 -7.37 -5.92
N THR A 180 10.57 -8.68 -5.83
CA THR A 180 11.57 -9.61 -5.29
C THR A 180 11.72 -10.78 -6.24
N LYS A 181 12.88 -11.45 -6.20
CA LYS A 181 13.14 -12.61 -7.05
C LYS A 181 13.28 -13.86 -6.18
N PHE A 182 12.51 -14.89 -6.51
CA PHE A 182 12.63 -16.19 -5.85
C PHE A 182 13.87 -16.91 -6.37
N ASN A 183 14.54 -17.63 -5.49
CA ASN A 183 15.78 -18.37 -5.82
C ASN A 183 15.57 -19.89 -5.91
N GLY A 184 14.34 -20.37 -5.75
CA GLY A 184 14.03 -21.79 -5.87
C GLY A 184 14.48 -22.66 -4.70
N ASP A 185 15.05 -22.09 -3.64
CA ASP A 185 15.59 -22.88 -2.51
C ASP A 185 14.53 -23.73 -1.81
N HIS A 186 13.28 -23.28 -1.82
CA HIS A 186 12.18 -23.97 -1.12
C HIS A 186 11.21 -24.62 -2.11
N ASP A 187 10.96 -23.99 -3.23
CA ASP A 187 10.08 -24.47 -4.31
C ASP A 187 10.83 -24.28 -5.64
N GLU A 188 11.46 -25.34 -6.15
CA GLU A 188 12.31 -25.29 -7.36
C GLU A 188 11.59 -24.71 -8.60
N TRP A 189 10.28 -24.97 -8.70
CA TRP A 189 9.51 -24.57 -9.89
C TRP A 189 9.23 -23.07 -9.98
N ILE A 190 9.56 -22.30 -8.93
CA ILE A 190 9.43 -20.84 -8.98
C ILE A 190 10.79 -20.14 -9.08
N ASP A 191 11.88 -20.88 -9.29
CA ASP A 191 13.21 -20.28 -9.42
C ASP A 191 13.20 -19.20 -10.52
N GLY A 192 13.71 -18.01 -10.18
CA GLY A 192 13.80 -16.90 -11.13
C GLY A 192 12.55 -16.06 -11.24
N VAL A 193 11.42 -16.47 -10.64
CA VAL A 193 10.19 -15.68 -10.71
C VAL A 193 10.39 -14.33 -10.04
N GLN A 194 10.09 -13.26 -10.76
CA GLN A 194 10.03 -11.90 -10.20
C GLN A 194 8.60 -11.62 -9.75
N MET A 195 8.46 -11.41 -8.44
CA MET A 195 7.16 -11.22 -7.81
C MET A 195 6.99 -9.78 -7.36
N PRO A 196 5.87 -9.12 -7.68
CA PRO A 196 5.57 -7.80 -7.14
C PRO A 196 5.52 -7.80 -5.62
N VAL A 197 6.18 -6.82 -5.01
CA VAL A 197 6.18 -6.57 -3.56
C VAL A 197 5.32 -5.36 -3.25
N VAL A 198 5.41 -4.32 -4.10
CA VAL A 198 4.63 -3.09 -3.93
C VAL A 198 3.97 -2.76 -5.26
N TRP A 199 2.68 -2.44 -5.21
CA TRP A 199 1.97 -1.98 -6.40
C TRP A 199 0.90 -0.96 -6.08
N LYS A 200 0.45 -0.31 -7.14
CA LYS A 200 -0.70 0.59 -7.11
C LYS A 200 -1.57 0.34 -8.34
N LYS A 201 -2.84 0.69 -8.24
CA LYS A 201 -3.76 0.56 -9.37
C LYS A 201 -4.98 1.46 -9.18
N PRO A 202 -5.70 1.80 -10.26
CA PRO A 202 -7.01 2.41 -10.11
C PRO A 202 -8.08 1.35 -9.84
N TYR A 203 -9.18 1.78 -9.21
CA TYR A 203 -10.42 1.03 -9.15
C TYR A 203 -11.56 2.04 -9.24
N GLY A 204 -12.21 2.11 -10.40
CA GLY A 204 -13.12 3.21 -10.70
C GLY A 204 -12.37 4.55 -10.62
N LYS A 205 -12.84 5.46 -9.79
CA LYS A 205 -12.18 6.76 -9.55
C LYS A 205 -11.19 6.71 -8.38
N GLY A 206 -11.17 5.62 -7.63
CA GLY A 206 -10.31 5.47 -6.46
C GLY A 206 -8.93 4.97 -6.78
N ARG A 207 -8.03 5.14 -5.83
CA ARG A 207 -6.63 4.72 -5.91
C ARG A 207 -6.38 3.62 -4.88
N VAL A 208 -5.80 2.51 -5.31
CA VAL A 208 -5.51 1.36 -4.45
C VAL A 208 -3.99 1.18 -4.36
N PHE A 209 -3.49 1.08 -3.14
CA PHE A 209 -2.07 0.84 -2.85
C PHE A 209 -1.92 -0.42 -2.01
N TYR A 210 -0.91 -1.22 -2.34
CA TYR A 210 -0.57 -2.43 -1.61
C TYR A 210 0.94 -2.62 -1.49
N SER A 211 1.36 -3.08 -0.30
CA SER A 211 2.71 -3.59 -0.05
C SER A 211 2.62 -4.98 0.59
N SER A 212 3.38 -5.95 0.10
CA SER A 212 3.40 -7.28 0.71
C SER A 212 4.23 -7.36 2.00
N LEU A 213 4.94 -6.28 2.37
CA LEU A 213 5.73 -6.21 3.60
C LEU A 213 4.83 -5.92 4.80
N GLY A 214 5.16 -6.49 5.98
CA GLY A 214 4.39 -6.19 7.19
C GLY A 214 4.01 -7.36 8.07
N HIS A 215 4.75 -8.48 7.98
CA HIS A 215 4.45 -9.70 8.74
C HIS A 215 4.50 -9.47 10.26
N SER A 216 5.47 -8.70 10.73
CA SER A 216 5.74 -8.54 12.16
C SER A 216 6.12 -7.09 12.47
N LYS A 217 6.10 -6.77 13.76
CA LYS A 217 6.31 -5.40 14.26
C LYS A 217 7.64 -4.79 13.81
N ASP A 218 8.68 -5.60 13.76
CA ASP A 218 10.03 -5.15 13.38
C ASP A 218 10.11 -4.68 11.92
N ILE A 219 9.25 -5.23 11.04
CA ILE A 219 9.23 -4.79 9.63
C ILE A 219 8.87 -3.30 9.54
N PHE A 220 7.99 -2.82 10.43
CA PHE A 220 7.60 -1.41 10.46
C PHE A 220 8.68 -0.50 11.07
N GLU A 221 9.79 -1.07 11.55
CA GLU A 221 10.95 -0.32 12.02
C GLU A 221 12.06 -0.23 10.96
N ILE A 222 11.91 -0.95 9.83
CA ILE A 222 12.83 -0.85 8.68
C ILE A 222 12.42 0.39 7.90
N PRO A 223 13.31 1.40 7.79
CA PRO A 223 12.92 2.69 7.18
C PRO A 223 12.34 2.54 5.77
N GLU A 224 12.98 1.76 4.92
CA GLU A 224 12.53 1.58 3.53
C GLU A 224 11.14 0.94 3.46
N ALA A 225 10.87 -0.06 4.32
CA ALA A 225 9.57 -0.73 4.37
C ALA A 225 8.48 0.22 4.86
N TRP A 226 8.76 0.98 5.92
CA TRP A 226 7.82 1.96 6.49
C TRP A 226 7.54 3.09 5.49
N ASP A 227 8.60 3.60 4.83
CA ASP A 227 8.46 4.67 3.85
C ASP A 227 7.61 4.22 2.65
N LEU A 228 7.80 2.98 2.15
CA LEU A 228 6.95 2.43 1.08
C LEU A 228 5.48 2.43 1.49
N ILE A 229 5.18 2.00 2.69
CA ILE A 229 3.80 1.95 3.21
C ILE A 229 3.24 3.37 3.35
N THR A 230 3.96 4.27 3.97
CA THR A 230 3.49 5.63 4.23
C THR A 230 3.45 6.49 2.96
N UNK A 231 4.29 6.35 2.06
CA UNK A 231 4.31 6.86 0.97
C UNK A 231 3.29 6.50 0.20
N GLY A 232 2.81 5.19 0.14
CA GLY A 232 1.64 4.67 -0.56
C GLY A 232 0.30 5.19 -0.01
N ILE A 233 0.22 5.27 1.33
CA ILE A 233 -0.96 5.86 1.99
C ILE A 233 -1.18 7.29 1.50
N VAL A 234 -0.15 8.12 1.48
CA VAL A 234 -0.25 9.51 1.01
C VAL A 234 -0.71 9.57 -0.45
N TRP A 235 -0.17 8.69 -1.29
CA TRP A 235 -0.58 8.63 -2.70
C TRP A 235 -2.04 8.21 -2.87
N ALA A 236 -2.53 7.29 -2.03
CA ALA A 236 -3.89 6.74 -2.16
C ALA A 236 -4.98 7.72 -1.73
N VAL A 237 -4.66 8.68 -0.86
CA VAL A 237 -5.65 9.66 -0.35
C VAL A 237 -6.31 10.44 -1.48
N LYS A 238 -7.64 10.58 -1.43
CA LYS A 238 -8.46 11.35 -2.37
C LYS A 238 -8.12 12.84 -2.35
#